data_1764ad3e0b0b741dc4b9d51714bb79be
#
_entry.id   1764ad3e0b0b741dc4b9d51714bb79be
#
_cell.length_a   1.000
_cell.length_b   1.000
_cell.length_c   1.000
_cell.angle_alpha   90.00
_cell.angle_beta   90.00
_cell.angle_gamma   90.00
#
_symmetry.space_group_name_H-M   'P 1'
#
loop_
_entity.id
_entity.type
_entity.pdbx_description
1 polymer ?
#
loop_
_entity_poly.entity_id
_entity_poly.type
_entity_poly.pdbx_seq_one_letter_code
_entity_poly.pdbx_strand_id
1 'polypeptide(L)'
;MAPTVLFCLDQPRHQPAGATVTVAGWIASDRPVDHVRVATPSGRVSAPLPLGERPDIARLHPQLAHVRGFSARLEAGWADEGEIGVLHSTGGVEVRFTRPLPPGVDLDAKAAKLRRIAPLLRPDRAARLTAYHFDCLTPELRSAAGISDTDAVSSHPYDGIALDLIRRHADGLVLDAGAGFRAEYLPDVVNLEIAPYPSTDVLAVGEALPFVDGAFDAVLSLSVLEHVRDPFACARELVRVLKPGGTLYASVPFLQPYHGYPHHYYNMTHQGLAELFAGRLEIREQQVLGSGHPVWTLGWILRRYAESLPEETRRAFTTMRVGDFLGDPAALLTRDFAAQLPPEAQRELASATVLVGVKSGPQ
;
A
#
# COMPACT_ATOMS: atom_id res chain seq x y z
N MET A 1 23.20 2.37 -30.73
CA MET A 1 22.57 1.63 -29.62
C MET A 1 21.35 2.41 -29.19
N ALA A 2 20.27 1.74 -28.86
CA ALA A 2 19.09 2.38 -28.27
C ALA A 2 19.47 2.99 -26.91
N PRO A 3 18.84 4.11 -26.48
CA PRO A 3 19.08 4.69 -25.18
C PRO A 3 18.63 3.74 -24.06
N THR A 4 19.36 3.75 -22.95
CA THR A 4 18.88 3.13 -21.70
C THR A 4 17.91 4.10 -21.04
N VAL A 5 16.65 3.70 -20.88
CA VAL A 5 15.59 4.55 -20.33
C VAL A 5 14.85 3.82 -19.24
N LEU A 6 14.73 4.47 -18.08
CA LEU A 6 13.77 4.14 -17.02
C LEU A 6 12.67 5.18 -17.04
N PHE A 7 11.42 4.74 -16.96
CA PHE A 7 10.25 5.60 -16.99
C PHE A 7 9.26 5.20 -15.90
N CYS A 8 8.69 6.18 -15.20
CA CYS A 8 7.62 5.97 -14.25
C CYS A 8 6.54 7.04 -14.43
N LEU A 9 5.30 6.60 -14.47
CA LEU A 9 4.13 7.47 -14.43
C LEU A 9 3.53 7.40 -13.02
N ASP A 10 3.69 8.46 -12.22
CA ASP A 10 3.19 8.52 -10.84
C ASP A 10 1.67 8.79 -10.82
N GLN A 11 1.20 9.69 -11.71
CA GLN A 11 -0.20 10.11 -11.84
C GLN A 11 -0.63 10.18 -13.31
N PRO A 12 -1.92 9.96 -13.65
CA PRO A 12 -2.99 9.50 -12.76
C PRO A 12 -2.90 8.00 -12.48
N ARG A 13 -3.40 7.58 -11.33
CA ARG A 13 -3.51 6.15 -10.97
C ARG A 13 -4.88 5.56 -11.33
N HIS A 14 -5.88 6.44 -11.52
CA HIS A 14 -7.28 6.09 -11.79
C HIS A 14 -7.88 7.07 -12.78
N GLN A 15 -9.04 6.73 -13.34
CA GLN A 15 -9.84 7.67 -14.13
C GLN A 15 -10.15 8.91 -13.30
N PRO A 16 -10.09 10.12 -13.89
CA PRO A 16 -10.37 11.35 -13.17
C PRO A 16 -11.84 11.41 -12.75
N ALA A 17 -12.09 11.79 -11.51
CA ALA A 17 -13.43 11.99 -10.97
C ALA A 17 -13.95 13.43 -11.20
N GLY A 18 -13.23 14.28 -11.92
CA GLY A 18 -13.56 15.69 -12.13
C GLY A 18 -13.12 16.21 -13.50
N ALA A 19 -13.31 17.49 -13.75
CA ALA A 19 -13.03 18.12 -15.04
C ALA A 19 -11.53 18.17 -15.42
N THR A 20 -10.63 17.82 -14.50
CA THR A 20 -9.19 17.85 -14.76
C THR A 20 -8.49 16.60 -14.23
N VAL A 21 -7.38 16.24 -14.86
CA VAL A 21 -6.47 15.17 -14.45
C VAL A 21 -5.06 15.72 -14.26
N THR A 22 -4.37 15.29 -13.21
CA THR A 22 -2.94 15.54 -13.05
C THR A 22 -2.17 14.41 -13.70
N VAL A 23 -1.23 14.74 -14.58
CA VAL A 23 -0.30 13.79 -15.19
C VAL A 23 1.08 14.13 -14.67
N ALA A 24 1.69 13.22 -13.92
CA ALA A 24 3.00 13.41 -13.31
C ALA A 24 3.81 12.12 -13.31
N GLY A 25 5.13 12.26 -13.37
CA GLY A 25 6.05 11.13 -13.37
C GLY A 25 7.49 11.58 -13.55
N TRP A 26 8.35 10.63 -13.88
CA TRP A 26 9.75 10.90 -14.15
C TRP A 26 10.34 9.97 -15.22
N ILE A 27 11.43 10.41 -15.80
CA ILE A 27 12.23 9.68 -16.77
C ILE A 27 13.72 9.83 -16.43
N ALA A 28 14.45 8.74 -16.47
CA ALA A 28 15.89 8.72 -16.27
C ALA A 28 16.56 8.00 -17.45
N SER A 29 17.61 8.60 -18.05
CA SER A 29 18.25 8.09 -19.26
C SER A 29 19.74 8.38 -19.31
N ASP A 30 20.46 7.59 -20.10
CA ASP A 30 21.84 7.83 -20.49
C ASP A 30 21.97 8.92 -21.57
N ARG A 31 20.85 9.40 -22.14
CA ARG A 31 20.77 10.47 -23.16
C ARG A 31 19.80 11.56 -22.77
N PRO A 32 19.91 12.77 -23.36
CA PRO A 32 18.98 13.86 -23.08
C PRO A 32 17.53 13.48 -23.32
N VAL A 33 16.67 13.91 -22.40
CA VAL A 33 15.21 13.84 -22.56
C VAL A 33 14.75 15.05 -23.33
N ASP A 34 14.26 14.85 -24.55
CA ASP A 34 13.90 15.93 -25.47
C ASP A 34 12.52 16.52 -25.10
N HIS A 35 11.52 15.66 -24.90
CA HIS A 35 10.18 16.06 -24.44
C HIS A 35 9.39 14.89 -23.87
N VAL A 36 8.35 15.24 -23.11
CA VAL A 36 7.29 14.35 -22.66
C VAL A 36 5.95 14.94 -23.05
N ARG A 37 5.03 14.14 -23.57
CA ARG A 37 3.67 14.51 -23.99
C ARG A 37 2.67 13.49 -23.49
N VAL A 38 1.42 13.89 -23.30
CA VAL A 38 0.32 12.96 -23.06
C VAL A 38 -0.33 12.59 -24.39
N ALA A 39 -0.74 11.34 -24.50
CA ALA A 39 -1.43 10.82 -25.67
C ALA A 39 -2.66 10.01 -25.25
N THR A 40 -3.75 10.12 -26.02
CA THR A 40 -4.93 9.26 -25.83
C THR A 40 -4.83 8.02 -26.74
N PRO A 41 -5.54 6.94 -26.43
CA PRO A 41 -5.66 5.79 -27.33
C PRO A 41 -6.14 6.18 -28.74
N SER A 42 -7.06 7.13 -28.85
CA SER A 42 -7.57 7.68 -30.10
C SER A 42 -6.55 8.50 -30.91
N GLY A 43 -5.34 8.71 -30.38
CA GLY A 43 -4.25 9.38 -31.11
C GLY A 43 -4.13 10.88 -30.90
N ARG A 44 -4.92 11.50 -30.01
CA ARG A 44 -4.72 12.90 -29.60
C ARG A 44 -3.40 13.01 -28.82
N VAL A 45 -2.59 14.03 -29.11
CA VAL A 45 -1.31 14.29 -28.45
C VAL A 45 -1.25 15.71 -27.91
N SER A 46 -0.80 15.88 -26.66
CA SER A 46 -0.68 17.20 -26.02
C SER A 46 0.53 17.99 -26.53
N ALA A 47 0.60 19.27 -26.18
CA ALA A 47 1.86 20.00 -26.16
C ALA A 47 2.87 19.33 -25.23
N PRO A 48 4.18 19.58 -25.41
CA PRO A 48 5.20 19.10 -24.46
C PRO A 48 4.90 19.56 -23.04
N LEU A 49 5.04 18.63 -22.08
CA LEU A 49 4.90 18.94 -20.66
C LEU A 49 6.16 19.64 -20.13
N PRO A 50 6.05 20.52 -19.13
CA PRO A 50 7.21 21.11 -18.48
C PRO A 50 8.04 20.03 -17.80
N LEU A 51 9.37 20.08 -17.98
CA LEU A 51 10.33 19.17 -17.35
C LEU A 51 11.06 19.88 -16.24
N GLY A 52 11.16 19.22 -15.07
CA GLY A 52 11.86 19.67 -13.88
C GLY A 52 12.95 18.70 -13.46
N GLU A 53 13.77 19.10 -12.51
CA GLU A 53 14.77 18.22 -11.92
C GLU A 53 14.16 17.30 -10.86
N ARG A 54 14.72 16.08 -10.72
CA ARG A 54 14.35 15.07 -9.72
C ARG A 54 15.62 14.55 -9.03
N PRO A 55 16.21 15.35 -8.12
CA PRO A 55 17.45 14.98 -7.42
C PRO A 55 17.28 13.74 -6.54
N ASP A 56 16.07 13.45 -6.09
CA ASP A 56 15.70 12.21 -5.38
C ASP A 56 15.92 10.98 -6.27
N ILE A 57 15.40 11.01 -7.50
CA ILE A 57 15.55 9.92 -8.48
C ILE A 57 16.99 9.84 -9.01
N ALA A 58 17.64 10.98 -9.23
CA ALA A 58 19.02 11.01 -9.66
C ALA A 58 19.98 10.32 -8.67
N ARG A 59 19.72 10.43 -7.38
CA ARG A 59 20.49 9.72 -6.33
C ARG A 59 20.27 8.20 -6.36
N LEU A 60 19.08 7.74 -6.76
CA LEU A 60 18.77 6.31 -6.88
C LEU A 60 19.35 5.68 -8.15
N HIS A 61 19.57 6.48 -9.18
CA HIS A 61 20.07 6.03 -10.49
C HIS A 61 21.28 6.84 -10.97
N PRO A 62 22.41 6.83 -10.22
CA PRO A 62 23.59 7.66 -10.52
C PRO A 62 24.25 7.33 -11.86
N GLN A 63 23.97 6.16 -12.44
CA GLN A 63 24.44 5.73 -13.75
C GLN A 63 23.72 6.40 -14.92
N LEU A 64 22.60 7.09 -14.69
CA LEU A 64 21.80 7.76 -15.72
C LEU A 64 21.99 9.28 -15.60
N ALA A 65 22.60 9.88 -16.61
CA ALA A 65 23.03 11.28 -16.56
C ALA A 65 21.85 12.29 -16.69
N HIS A 66 20.72 11.85 -17.24
CA HIS A 66 19.59 12.73 -17.54
C HIS A 66 18.34 12.24 -16.81
N VAL A 67 18.04 12.90 -15.69
CA VAL A 67 16.84 12.63 -14.90
C VAL A 67 15.92 13.84 -14.93
N ARG A 68 14.66 13.63 -15.35
CA ARG A 68 13.65 14.69 -15.45
C ARG A 68 12.33 14.22 -14.85
N GLY A 69 11.71 15.08 -14.08
CA GLY A 69 10.32 14.94 -13.68
C GLY A 69 9.41 15.74 -14.61
N PHE A 70 8.18 15.33 -14.70
CA PHE A 70 7.13 16.08 -15.40
C PHE A 70 5.87 16.11 -14.55
N SER A 71 5.13 17.22 -14.60
CA SER A 71 3.83 17.35 -13.97
C SER A 71 3.01 18.41 -14.71
N ALA A 72 1.78 18.05 -15.05
CA ALA A 72 0.83 18.98 -15.65
C ALA A 72 -0.59 18.64 -15.23
N ARG A 73 -1.44 19.67 -15.13
CA ARG A 73 -2.88 19.53 -14.94
C ARG A 73 -3.57 19.75 -16.28
N LEU A 74 -4.26 18.75 -16.75
CA LEU A 74 -4.93 18.72 -18.06
C LEU A 74 -6.45 18.56 -17.87
N GLU A 75 -7.23 18.75 -18.93
CA GLU A 75 -8.65 18.37 -18.95
C GLU A 75 -8.80 16.85 -18.75
N ALA A 76 -9.90 16.42 -18.11
CA ALA A 76 -10.17 15.01 -17.84
C ALA A 76 -10.18 14.13 -19.09
N GLY A 77 -10.67 14.67 -20.21
CA GLY A 77 -10.74 13.97 -21.50
C GLY A 77 -9.44 13.42 -22.07
N TRP A 78 -8.30 13.69 -21.40
CA TRP A 78 -7.02 13.01 -21.67
C TRP A 78 -6.92 11.60 -21.08
N ALA A 79 -7.85 11.21 -20.20
CA ALA A 79 -7.87 9.93 -19.50
C ALA A 79 -9.28 9.26 -19.52
N ASP A 80 -10.21 9.75 -20.33
CA ASP A 80 -11.62 9.31 -20.34
C ASP A 80 -11.83 7.93 -20.98
N GLU A 81 -10.85 7.45 -21.77
CA GLU A 81 -10.94 6.15 -22.46
C GLU A 81 -10.50 4.97 -21.57
N GLY A 82 -10.39 5.18 -20.25
CA GLY A 82 -9.94 4.14 -19.31
C GLY A 82 -8.45 3.82 -19.41
N GLU A 83 -7.70 4.64 -20.12
CA GLU A 83 -6.28 4.48 -20.36
C GLU A 83 -5.61 5.85 -20.49
N ILE A 84 -4.36 5.96 -20.05
CA ILE A 84 -3.53 7.13 -20.34
C ILE A 84 -2.25 6.71 -21.04
N GLY A 85 -1.91 7.42 -22.11
CA GLY A 85 -0.64 7.27 -22.82
C GLY A 85 0.31 8.43 -22.51
N VAL A 86 1.59 8.13 -22.43
CA VAL A 86 2.65 9.12 -22.38
C VAL A 86 3.66 8.81 -23.48
N LEU A 87 3.94 9.81 -24.30
CA LEU A 87 5.00 9.79 -25.31
C LEU A 87 6.21 10.52 -24.75
N HIS A 88 7.36 9.92 -24.76
CA HIS A 88 8.61 10.60 -24.47
C HIS A 88 9.62 10.40 -25.60
N SER A 89 10.36 11.45 -25.91
CA SER A 89 11.52 11.37 -26.80
C SER A 89 12.80 11.51 -25.98
N THR A 90 13.72 10.59 -26.22
CA THR A 90 15.00 10.52 -25.50
C THR A 90 16.09 10.20 -26.49
N GLY A 91 17.03 11.15 -26.66
CA GLY A 91 18.10 11.04 -27.65
C GLY A 91 17.57 10.83 -29.06
N GLY A 92 16.45 11.48 -29.42
CA GLY A 92 15.79 11.38 -30.72
C GLY A 92 14.97 10.10 -30.94
N VAL A 93 14.81 9.24 -29.94
CA VAL A 93 13.98 8.04 -30.01
C VAL A 93 12.68 8.28 -29.24
N GLU A 94 11.54 8.22 -29.96
CA GLU A 94 10.22 8.36 -29.34
C GLU A 94 9.70 6.98 -28.89
N VAL A 95 9.23 6.91 -27.64
CA VAL A 95 8.64 5.73 -27.04
C VAL A 95 7.29 6.08 -26.46
N ARG A 96 6.28 5.23 -26.68
CA ARG A 96 4.97 5.34 -26.07
C ARG A 96 4.85 4.39 -24.91
N PHE A 97 4.49 4.94 -23.76
CA PHE A 97 4.06 4.20 -22.59
C PHE A 97 2.55 4.33 -22.47
N THR A 98 1.86 3.25 -22.12
CA THR A 98 0.41 3.23 -21.94
C THR A 98 0.08 2.56 -20.62
N ARG A 99 -0.85 3.12 -19.87
CA ARG A 99 -1.33 2.54 -18.61
C ARG A 99 -2.85 2.54 -18.56
N PRO A 100 -3.50 1.36 -18.39
CA PRO A 100 -4.91 1.27 -18.05
C PRO A 100 -5.20 2.01 -16.74
N LEU A 101 -6.31 2.75 -16.72
CA LEU A 101 -6.79 3.45 -15.53
C LEU A 101 -8.05 2.74 -15.02
N PRO A 102 -8.03 2.17 -13.82
CA PRO A 102 -9.24 1.61 -13.24
C PRO A 102 -10.33 2.67 -13.14
N PRO A 103 -11.60 2.28 -13.17
CA PRO A 103 -12.74 3.19 -13.05
C PRO A 103 -12.60 4.11 -11.84
N GLY A 104 -12.99 5.36 -12.00
CA GLY A 104 -13.15 6.29 -10.90
C GLY A 104 -14.33 5.89 -10.02
N VAL A 105 -14.37 6.44 -8.81
CA VAL A 105 -15.49 6.26 -7.89
C VAL A 105 -16.66 7.14 -8.33
N ASP A 106 -17.87 6.59 -8.36
CA ASP A 106 -19.10 7.36 -8.56
C ASP A 106 -19.26 8.39 -7.42
N LEU A 107 -19.21 9.67 -7.79
CA LEU A 107 -19.22 10.77 -6.82
C LEU A 107 -20.59 10.94 -6.13
N ASP A 108 -21.69 10.60 -6.81
CA ASP A 108 -23.02 10.67 -6.21
C ASP A 108 -23.21 9.55 -5.18
N ALA A 109 -22.79 8.35 -5.52
CA ALA A 109 -22.75 7.21 -4.57
C ALA A 109 -21.85 7.53 -3.38
N LYS A 110 -20.68 8.14 -3.62
CA LYS A 110 -19.76 8.54 -2.56
C LYS A 110 -20.36 9.62 -1.67
N ALA A 111 -20.97 10.66 -2.23
CA ALA A 111 -21.63 11.71 -1.47
C ALA A 111 -22.83 11.15 -0.63
N ALA A 112 -23.59 10.19 -1.18
CA ALA A 112 -24.64 9.50 -0.44
C ALA A 112 -24.09 8.72 0.76
N LYS A 113 -22.98 7.99 0.58
CA LYS A 113 -22.30 7.26 1.66
C LYS A 113 -21.77 8.23 2.73
N LEU A 114 -21.10 9.32 2.35
CA LEU A 114 -20.58 10.32 3.29
C LEU A 114 -21.73 10.91 4.16
N ARG A 115 -22.92 11.13 3.60
CA ARG A 115 -24.11 11.54 4.39
C ARG A 115 -24.56 10.47 5.36
N ARG A 116 -24.46 9.18 5.02
CA ARG A 116 -24.81 8.06 5.93
C ARG A 116 -23.84 7.94 7.10
N ILE A 117 -22.56 8.18 6.90
CA ILE A 117 -21.52 8.03 7.93
C ILE A 117 -21.32 9.29 8.78
N ALA A 118 -21.71 10.48 8.29
CA ALA A 118 -21.56 11.73 9.04
C ALA A 118 -22.10 11.67 10.48
N PRO A 119 -23.33 11.15 10.75
CA PRO A 119 -23.85 11.04 12.11
C PRO A 119 -23.15 9.99 12.97
N LEU A 120 -22.34 9.13 12.40
CA LEU A 120 -21.56 8.12 13.10
C LEU A 120 -20.20 8.63 13.57
N LEU A 121 -19.79 9.83 13.11
CA LEU A 121 -18.56 10.45 13.57
C LEU A 121 -18.73 11.00 14.99
N ARG A 122 -17.71 10.82 15.81
CA ARG A 122 -17.67 11.33 17.18
C ARG A 122 -17.59 12.87 17.19
N PRO A 123 -18.44 13.55 17.95
CA PRO A 123 -18.46 15.01 17.99
C PRO A 123 -17.22 15.62 18.67
N ASP A 124 -16.51 14.84 19.49
CA ASP A 124 -15.27 15.24 20.17
C ASP A 124 -14.01 15.03 19.32
N ARG A 125 -14.15 14.52 18.10
CA ARG A 125 -13.05 14.34 17.16
C ARG A 125 -13.11 15.38 16.05
N ALA A 126 -11.95 15.95 15.74
CA ALA A 126 -11.84 16.83 14.57
C ALA A 126 -12.13 16.01 13.31
N ALA A 127 -13.12 16.46 12.54
CA ALA A 127 -13.44 15.89 11.25
C ALA A 127 -13.72 17.02 10.26
N ARG A 128 -12.91 17.13 9.22
CA ARG A 128 -13.09 18.09 8.15
C ARG A 128 -13.64 17.38 6.92
N LEU A 129 -14.86 17.71 6.51
CA LEU A 129 -15.38 17.22 5.23
C LEU A 129 -14.64 17.92 4.09
N THR A 130 -14.01 17.13 3.24
CA THR A 130 -13.46 17.56 1.95
C THR A 130 -14.49 17.29 0.84
N ALA A 131 -14.13 17.53 -0.42
CA ALA A 131 -14.98 17.15 -1.55
C ALA A 131 -15.22 15.63 -1.67
N TYR A 132 -14.35 14.80 -1.06
CA TYR A 132 -14.32 13.36 -1.33
C TYR A 132 -14.27 12.46 -0.10
N HIS A 133 -13.95 12.97 1.09
CA HIS A 133 -13.81 12.18 2.32
C HIS A 133 -13.86 13.06 3.56
N PHE A 134 -14.06 12.45 4.72
CA PHE A 134 -13.79 13.07 6.01
C PHE A 134 -12.31 12.95 6.35
N ASP A 135 -11.66 14.07 6.62
CA ASP A 135 -10.27 14.12 7.09
C ASP A 135 -10.26 14.28 8.61
N CYS A 136 -9.92 13.20 9.31
CA CYS A 136 -9.80 13.13 10.77
C CYS A 136 -8.34 13.01 11.23
N LEU A 137 -7.37 13.14 10.31
CA LEU A 137 -5.95 13.07 10.60
C LEU A 137 -5.41 14.46 11.04
N THR A 138 -5.38 14.69 12.34
CA THR A 138 -4.65 15.86 12.86
C THR A 138 -3.13 15.69 12.75
N PRO A 139 -2.34 16.79 12.79
CA PRO A 139 -0.89 16.71 12.83
C PRO A 139 -0.36 15.84 13.98
N GLU A 140 -1.02 15.91 15.14
CA GLU A 140 -0.67 15.15 16.34
C GLU A 140 -0.89 13.63 16.11
N LEU A 141 -2.03 13.25 15.52
CA LEU A 141 -2.32 11.85 15.17
C LEU A 141 -1.35 11.31 14.12
N ARG A 142 -1.02 12.12 13.11
CA ARG A 142 0.01 11.75 12.12
C ARG A 142 1.35 11.48 12.77
N SER A 143 1.79 12.39 13.67
CA SER A 143 3.05 12.24 14.38
C SER A 143 3.05 11.04 15.33
N ALA A 144 1.98 10.84 16.10
CA ALA A 144 1.85 9.72 17.05
C ALA A 144 1.86 8.36 16.32
N ALA A 145 1.16 8.25 15.21
CA ALA A 145 1.13 7.04 14.39
C ALA A 145 2.38 6.88 13.49
N GLY A 146 3.25 7.89 13.42
CA GLY A 146 4.45 7.85 12.60
C GLY A 146 4.17 7.91 11.09
N ILE A 147 3.04 8.51 10.71
CA ILE A 147 2.69 8.64 9.29
C ILE A 147 3.55 9.73 8.68
N SER A 148 4.45 9.34 7.78
CA SER A 148 5.10 10.22 6.80
C SER A 148 4.24 10.29 5.53
N ASP A 149 4.56 11.20 4.61
CA ASP A 149 3.93 11.21 3.29
C ASP A 149 4.08 9.82 2.65
N THR A 150 2.94 9.20 2.34
CA THR A 150 2.92 7.86 1.78
C THR A 150 2.17 7.85 0.47
N ASP A 151 2.87 7.41 -0.57
CA ASP A 151 2.31 7.21 -1.90
C ASP A 151 1.86 5.77 -2.13
N ALA A 152 2.35 4.83 -1.35
CA ALA A 152 2.14 3.42 -1.59
C ALA A 152 1.39 2.77 -0.44
N VAL A 153 0.17 2.39 -0.69
CA VAL A 153 -0.61 1.49 0.15
C VAL A 153 -1.04 0.33 -0.74
N SER A 154 -1.10 -0.86 -0.17
CA SER A 154 -1.43 -2.05 -0.93
C SER A 154 -2.86 -1.98 -1.49
N SER A 155 -3.06 -2.64 -2.62
CA SER A 155 -4.37 -2.87 -3.19
C SER A 155 -4.56 -4.37 -3.35
N HIS A 156 -5.51 -4.93 -2.62
CA HIS A 156 -5.85 -6.35 -2.72
C HIS A 156 -7.35 -6.51 -2.90
N PRO A 157 -7.82 -7.46 -3.71
CA PRO A 157 -9.23 -7.80 -3.77
C PRO A 157 -9.68 -8.38 -2.42
N TYR A 158 -10.96 -8.25 -2.12
CA TYR A 158 -11.55 -8.98 -0.99
C TYR A 158 -11.51 -10.48 -1.26
N ASP A 159 -11.17 -11.26 -0.25
CA ASP A 159 -11.32 -12.71 -0.28
C ASP A 159 -12.78 -13.14 -0.07
N GLY A 160 -13.03 -14.45 -0.17
CA GLY A 160 -14.39 -15.00 -0.04
C GLY A 160 -15.04 -14.71 1.31
N ILE A 161 -14.28 -14.69 2.41
CA ILE A 161 -14.80 -14.41 3.76
C ILE A 161 -15.24 -12.95 3.86
N ALA A 162 -14.41 -12.02 3.40
CA ALA A 162 -14.73 -10.60 3.38
C ALA A 162 -15.96 -10.32 2.50
N LEU A 163 -16.03 -10.90 1.30
CA LEU A 163 -17.17 -10.73 0.41
C LEU A 163 -18.47 -11.32 1.00
N ASP A 164 -18.39 -12.47 1.67
CA ASP A 164 -19.55 -13.05 2.34
C ASP A 164 -20.02 -12.22 3.53
N LEU A 165 -19.08 -11.64 4.27
CA LEU A 165 -19.39 -10.74 5.37
C LEU A 165 -20.05 -9.45 4.88
N ILE A 166 -19.53 -8.84 3.83
CA ILE A 166 -20.11 -7.65 3.20
C ILE A 166 -21.53 -7.94 2.69
N ARG A 167 -21.72 -9.06 1.97
CA ARG A 167 -23.04 -9.43 1.46
C ARG A 167 -24.09 -9.67 2.56
N ARG A 168 -23.68 -10.27 3.68
CA ARG A 168 -24.57 -10.49 4.84
C ARG A 168 -25.05 -9.19 5.49
N HIS A 169 -24.33 -8.11 5.30
CA HIS A 169 -24.62 -6.79 5.86
C HIS A 169 -24.94 -5.73 4.80
N ALA A 170 -25.50 -6.14 3.65
CA ALA A 170 -25.81 -5.25 2.53
C ALA A 170 -26.81 -4.11 2.90
N ASP A 171 -27.65 -4.29 3.93
CA ASP A 171 -28.56 -3.25 4.45
C ASP A 171 -27.93 -2.45 5.62
N GLY A 172 -26.73 -2.82 6.04
CA GLY A 172 -26.00 -2.23 7.16
C GLY A 172 -24.80 -1.38 6.73
N LEU A 173 -23.79 -1.33 7.60
CA LEU A 173 -22.48 -0.74 7.30
C LEU A 173 -21.36 -1.65 7.77
N VAL A 174 -20.41 -1.87 6.89
CA VAL A 174 -19.14 -2.57 7.16
C VAL A 174 -18.02 -1.56 7.19
N LEU A 175 -17.17 -1.57 8.20
CA LEU A 175 -15.95 -0.79 8.23
C LEU A 175 -14.80 -1.63 7.62
N ASP A 176 -14.11 -1.11 6.64
CA ASP A 176 -12.82 -1.61 6.16
C ASP A 176 -11.72 -0.70 6.71
N ALA A 177 -11.13 -1.10 7.84
CA ALA A 177 -10.13 -0.32 8.57
C ALA A 177 -8.73 -0.63 8.02
N GLY A 178 -8.17 0.29 7.26
CA GLY A 178 -6.96 0.13 6.47
C GLY A 178 -7.27 -0.48 5.10
N ALA A 179 -8.27 0.10 4.42
CA ALA A 179 -8.81 -0.44 3.17
C ALA A 179 -7.79 -0.50 2.03
N GLY A 180 -6.73 0.32 2.07
CA GLY A 180 -5.90 0.52 0.91
C GLY A 180 -6.69 1.15 -0.24
N PHE A 181 -6.19 0.99 -1.45
CA PHE A 181 -6.95 1.33 -2.64
C PHE A 181 -7.93 0.19 -2.99
N ARG A 182 -9.22 0.51 -3.07
CA ARG A 182 -10.26 -0.40 -3.55
C ARG A 182 -10.65 -0.04 -4.99
N ALA A 183 -10.43 -0.99 -5.91
CA ALA A 183 -10.83 -0.83 -7.30
C ALA A 183 -12.36 -0.83 -7.46
N GLU A 184 -13.06 -1.61 -6.63
CA GLU A 184 -14.52 -1.63 -6.54
C GLU A 184 -14.97 -0.82 -5.32
N TYR A 185 -15.84 0.16 -5.54
CA TYR A 185 -16.38 1.02 -4.49
C TYR A 185 -17.78 0.54 -4.08
N LEU A 186 -17.86 -0.09 -2.92
CA LEU A 186 -19.09 -0.67 -2.41
C LEU A 186 -19.83 0.36 -1.53
N PRO A 187 -21.15 0.59 -1.73
CA PRO A 187 -21.90 1.63 -1.03
C PRO A 187 -22.05 1.38 0.48
N ASP A 188 -22.00 0.12 0.91
CA ASP A 188 -22.19 -0.29 2.30
C ASP A 188 -20.88 -0.58 3.04
N VAL A 189 -19.73 -0.40 2.38
CA VAL A 189 -18.40 -0.53 2.98
C VAL A 189 -17.77 0.83 3.16
N VAL A 190 -17.49 1.22 4.39
CA VAL A 190 -16.80 2.46 4.76
C VAL A 190 -15.28 2.21 4.71
N ASN A 191 -14.62 2.80 3.72
CA ASN A 191 -13.18 2.66 3.53
C ASN A 191 -12.43 3.69 4.38
N LEU A 192 -11.82 3.24 5.47
CA LEU A 192 -10.94 4.07 6.31
C LEU A 192 -9.49 3.81 5.92
N GLU A 193 -8.72 4.89 5.75
CA GLU A 193 -7.32 4.79 5.30
C GLU A 193 -6.50 5.98 5.82
N ILE A 194 -5.18 5.83 5.84
CA ILE A 194 -4.23 6.92 6.17
C ILE A 194 -3.89 7.79 4.96
N ALA A 195 -4.18 7.33 3.74
CA ALA A 195 -3.90 7.99 2.47
C ALA A 195 -5.19 8.30 1.69
N PRO A 196 -5.28 9.46 1.01
CA PRO A 196 -6.49 9.90 0.30
C PRO A 196 -6.60 9.26 -1.09
N TYR A 197 -7.03 8.01 -1.16
CA TYR A 197 -7.42 7.38 -2.43
C TYR A 197 -8.81 7.83 -2.88
N PRO A 198 -9.17 7.68 -4.17
CA PRO A 198 -10.54 7.90 -4.62
C PRO A 198 -11.56 7.07 -3.85
N SER A 199 -11.20 5.85 -3.45
CA SER A 199 -12.05 4.96 -2.65
C SER A 199 -12.11 5.30 -1.16
N THR A 200 -11.21 6.14 -0.62
CA THR A 200 -11.16 6.49 0.81
C THR A 200 -12.36 7.34 1.20
N ASP A 201 -13.11 6.92 2.23
CA ASP A 201 -14.24 7.67 2.79
C ASP A 201 -13.84 8.48 4.03
N VAL A 202 -12.91 7.94 4.83
CA VAL A 202 -12.43 8.58 6.05
C VAL A 202 -10.91 8.43 6.14
N LEU A 203 -10.21 9.55 6.31
CA LEU A 203 -8.79 9.57 6.67
C LEU A 203 -8.67 9.53 8.19
N ALA A 204 -8.11 8.44 8.72
CA ALA A 204 -7.87 8.27 10.15
C ALA A 204 -6.82 7.18 10.40
N VAL A 205 -6.41 7.03 11.67
CA VAL A 205 -5.54 5.96 12.15
C VAL A 205 -6.36 4.91 12.90
N GLY A 206 -5.92 3.64 12.83
CA GLY A 206 -6.60 2.52 13.49
C GLY A 206 -6.61 2.62 15.01
N GLU A 207 -5.59 3.26 15.61
CA GLU A 207 -5.47 3.46 17.05
C GLU A 207 -6.44 4.49 17.63
N ALA A 208 -7.12 5.27 16.78
CA ALA A 208 -8.03 6.34 17.19
C ALA A 208 -9.15 6.54 16.17
N LEU A 209 -10.01 5.54 16.03
CA LEU A 209 -11.11 5.55 15.07
C LEU A 209 -12.11 6.70 15.40
N PRO A 210 -12.49 7.51 14.40
CA PRO A 210 -13.30 8.70 14.63
C PRO A 210 -14.80 8.41 14.76
N PHE A 211 -15.19 7.17 14.95
CA PHE A 211 -16.59 6.74 15.00
C PHE A 211 -17.10 6.54 16.44
N VAL A 212 -18.41 6.69 16.63
CA VAL A 212 -19.09 6.34 17.87
C VAL A 212 -19.04 4.83 18.13
N ASP A 213 -19.30 4.42 19.36
CA ASP A 213 -19.37 3.02 19.74
C ASP A 213 -20.51 2.33 19.00
N GLY A 214 -20.28 1.08 18.56
CA GLY A 214 -21.29 0.29 17.91
C GLY A 214 -21.82 0.86 16.59
N ALA A 215 -20.97 1.52 15.82
CA ALA A 215 -21.34 2.14 14.55
C ALA A 215 -21.56 1.12 13.40
N PHE A 216 -20.85 -0.02 13.43
CA PHE A 216 -20.76 -0.94 12.30
C PHE A 216 -21.28 -2.33 12.60
N ASP A 217 -21.94 -2.94 11.62
CA ASP A 217 -22.45 -4.31 11.68
C ASP A 217 -21.33 -5.35 11.53
N ALA A 218 -20.29 -5.01 10.78
CA ALA A 218 -19.07 -5.78 10.66
C ALA A 218 -17.85 -4.87 10.49
N VAL A 219 -16.67 -5.40 10.83
CA VAL A 219 -15.38 -4.72 10.70
C VAL A 219 -14.39 -5.65 10.02
N LEU A 220 -13.70 -5.14 9.00
CA LEU A 220 -12.58 -5.77 8.33
C LEU A 220 -11.27 -5.07 8.73
N SER A 221 -10.21 -5.84 8.98
CA SER A 221 -8.84 -5.34 9.18
C SER A 221 -7.87 -6.33 8.53
N LEU A 222 -7.55 -6.08 7.25
CA LEU A 222 -6.88 -7.04 6.39
C LEU A 222 -5.44 -6.58 6.12
N SER A 223 -4.47 -7.22 6.78
CA SER A 223 -3.04 -6.87 6.71
C SER A 223 -2.79 -5.40 7.09
N VAL A 224 -3.23 -5.03 8.28
CA VAL A 224 -3.14 -3.66 8.83
C VAL A 224 -2.43 -3.64 10.18
N LEU A 225 -2.72 -4.59 11.06
CA LEU A 225 -2.25 -4.57 12.45
C LEU A 225 -0.73 -4.72 12.56
N GLU A 226 -0.07 -5.24 11.55
CA GLU A 226 1.38 -5.28 11.41
C GLU A 226 2.01 -3.91 11.16
N HIS A 227 1.24 -2.96 10.64
CA HIS A 227 1.69 -1.62 10.26
C HIS A 227 1.40 -0.54 11.30
N VAL A 228 0.65 -0.85 12.36
CA VAL A 228 0.30 0.10 13.42
C VAL A 228 1.29 -0.01 14.59
N ARG A 229 1.57 1.11 15.25
CA ARG A 229 2.48 1.14 16.40
C ARG A 229 1.94 0.46 17.64
N ASP A 230 0.64 0.64 17.89
CA ASP A 230 -0.06 0.01 19.01
C ASP A 230 -1.23 -0.85 18.50
N PRO A 231 -0.95 -2.12 18.12
CA PRO A 231 -2.00 -3.01 17.63
C PRO A 231 -3.04 -3.35 18.71
N PHE A 232 -2.70 -3.24 20.00
CA PHE A 232 -3.67 -3.41 21.09
C PHE A 232 -4.64 -2.23 21.17
N ALA A 233 -4.18 -0.99 20.97
CA ALA A 233 -5.07 0.16 20.86
C ALA A 233 -5.98 0.03 19.64
N CYS A 234 -5.42 -0.34 18.49
CA CYS A 234 -6.18 -0.57 17.27
C CYS A 234 -7.24 -1.66 17.49
N ALA A 235 -6.90 -2.81 18.06
CA ALA A 235 -7.83 -3.89 18.34
C ALA A 235 -8.98 -3.44 19.28
N ARG A 236 -8.68 -2.63 20.31
CA ARG A 236 -9.73 -2.03 21.17
C ARG A 236 -10.69 -1.14 20.39
N GLU A 237 -10.18 -0.31 19.49
CA GLU A 237 -10.99 0.57 18.66
C GLU A 237 -11.85 -0.20 17.66
N LEU A 238 -11.28 -1.23 16.98
CA LEU A 238 -12.03 -2.09 16.06
C LEU A 238 -13.23 -2.76 16.76
N VAL A 239 -13.02 -3.24 17.99
CA VAL A 239 -14.11 -3.83 18.78
C VAL A 239 -15.10 -2.77 19.30
N ARG A 240 -14.62 -1.60 19.70
CA ARG A 240 -15.49 -0.52 20.20
C ARG A 240 -16.50 -0.06 19.14
N VAL A 241 -16.06 0.07 17.90
CA VAL A 241 -16.94 0.54 16.82
C VAL A 241 -17.86 -0.55 16.27
N LEU A 242 -17.62 -1.81 16.63
CA LEU A 242 -18.46 -2.93 16.25
C LEU A 242 -19.72 -2.97 17.11
N LYS A 243 -20.88 -3.17 16.50
CA LYS A 243 -22.16 -3.37 17.21
C LYS A 243 -22.13 -4.65 18.07
N PRO A 244 -22.89 -4.70 19.17
CA PRO A 244 -23.13 -5.98 19.85
C PRO A 244 -23.65 -7.03 18.88
N GLY A 245 -23.02 -8.21 18.86
CA GLY A 245 -23.35 -9.29 17.91
C GLY A 245 -22.75 -9.12 16.52
N GLY A 246 -22.06 -8.03 16.24
CA GLY A 246 -21.36 -7.79 14.99
C GLY A 246 -20.14 -8.72 14.81
N THR A 247 -19.62 -8.82 13.60
CA THR A 247 -18.52 -9.71 13.25
C THR A 247 -17.27 -8.93 12.88
N LEU A 248 -16.12 -9.28 13.48
CA LEU A 248 -14.80 -8.81 13.06
C LEU A 248 -14.11 -9.90 12.24
N TYR A 249 -13.53 -9.52 11.11
CA TYR A 249 -12.60 -10.32 10.35
C TYR A 249 -11.26 -9.61 10.25
N ALA A 250 -10.21 -10.20 10.84
CA ALA A 250 -8.85 -9.67 10.84
C ALA A 250 -7.86 -10.69 10.30
N SER A 251 -6.89 -10.22 9.51
CA SER A 251 -5.76 -11.00 9.05
C SER A 251 -4.46 -10.24 9.26
N VAL A 252 -3.38 -10.98 9.58
CA VAL A 252 -2.02 -10.45 9.77
C VAL A 252 -1.00 -11.45 9.23
N PRO A 253 0.17 -11.02 8.75
CA PRO A 253 1.26 -11.91 8.37
C PRO A 253 1.93 -12.53 9.60
N PHE A 254 2.47 -13.74 9.41
CA PHE A 254 3.34 -14.39 10.40
C PHE A 254 4.78 -14.54 9.91
N LEU A 255 5.00 -15.06 8.72
CA LEU A 255 6.34 -15.34 8.20
C LEU A 255 6.72 -14.46 7.00
N GLN A 256 6.02 -13.36 6.75
CA GLN A 256 6.37 -12.50 5.64
C GLN A 256 7.66 -11.71 5.95
N PRO A 257 8.55 -11.52 4.95
CA PRO A 257 9.68 -10.62 5.03
C PRO A 257 9.26 -9.20 5.45
N TYR A 258 10.21 -8.41 5.95
CA TYR A 258 9.96 -6.99 6.21
C TYR A 258 9.43 -6.32 4.95
N HIS A 259 8.27 -5.71 5.08
CA HIS A 259 7.58 -5.06 3.96
C HIS A 259 6.74 -3.89 4.49
N GLY A 260 6.14 -3.19 3.58
CA GLY A 260 5.10 -2.24 3.93
C GLY A 260 5.57 -0.82 3.95
N TYR A 261 4.55 0.02 4.00
CA TYR A 261 4.65 1.43 3.87
C TYR A 261 3.53 2.08 4.69
N PRO A 262 3.82 3.01 5.57
CA PRO A 262 5.17 3.53 5.83
C PRO A 262 6.03 2.64 6.74
N HIS A 263 5.46 1.75 7.53
CA HIS A 263 6.16 0.94 8.53
C HIS A 263 5.64 -0.49 8.58
N HIS A 264 6.48 -1.41 9.09
CA HIS A 264 6.11 -2.77 9.43
C HIS A 264 6.71 -3.06 10.81
N TYR A 265 5.84 -3.11 11.82
CA TYR A 265 6.26 -3.23 13.22
C TYR A 265 6.21 -4.67 13.73
N TYR A 266 5.22 -5.46 13.27
CA TYR A 266 4.91 -6.76 13.86
C TYR A 266 4.60 -7.80 12.79
N ASN A 267 5.17 -9.00 12.99
CA ASN A 267 4.63 -10.25 12.44
C ASN A 267 4.00 -11.02 13.60
N MET A 268 2.81 -11.58 13.43
CA MET A 268 2.05 -12.17 14.53
C MET A 268 1.78 -13.65 14.31
N THR A 269 1.99 -14.45 15.34
CA THR A 269 1.50 -15.83 15.37
C THR A 269 -0.03 -15.84 15.47
N HIS A 270 -0.66 -17.00 15.19
CA HIS A 270 -2.11 -17.16 15.43
C HIS A 270 -2.49 -16.84 16.88
N GLN A 271 -1.65 -17.18 17.86
CA GLN A 271 -1.86 -16.86 19.28
C GLN A 271 -1.73 -15.34 19.53
N GLY A 272 -0.75 -14.67 18.92
CA GLY A 272 -0.57 -13.23 19.04
C GLY A 272 -1.77 -12.46 18.49
N LEU A 273 -2.31 -12.86 17.33
CA LEU A 273 -3.53 -12.27 16.79
C LEU A 273 -4.73 -12.50 17.72
N ALA A 274 -4.89 -13.71 18.26
CA ALA A 274 -5.97 -14.01 19.19
C ALA A 274 -5.90 -13.16 20.47
N GLU A 275 -4.68 -12.95 21.00
CA GLU A 275 -4.43 -12.18 22.22
C GLU A 275 -4.84 -10.71 22.10
N LEU A 276 -4.72 -10.12 20.91
CA LEU A 276 -5.19 -8.74 20.68
C LEU A 276 -6.68 -8.56 21.00
N PHE A 277 -7.48 -9.61 20.82
CA PHE A 277 -8.93 -9.60 21.00
C PHE A 277 -9.40 -10.36 22.24
N ALA A 278 -8.48 -10.91 23.04
CA ALA A 278 -8.80 -11.71 24.23
C ALA A 278 -9.69 -10.93 25.21
N GLY A 279 -10.74 -11.58 25.72
CA GLY A 279 -11.72 -11.00 26.64
C GLY A 279 -12.68 -9.94 26.01
N ARG A 280 -12.56 -9.67 24.70
CA ARG A 280 -13.40 -8.71 23.97
C ARG A 280 -14.25 -9.34 22.88
N LEU A 281 -13.73 -10.39 22.25
CA LEU A 281 -14.45 -11.16 21.21
C LEU A 281 -14.44 -12.64 21.55
N GLU A 282 -15.50 -13.32 21.15
CA GLU A 282 -15.52 -14.77 21.08
C GLU A 282 -14.94 -15.19 19.72
N ILE A 283 -13.76 -15.76 19.71
CA ILE A 283 -13.12 -16.23 18.48
C ILE A 283 -13.85 -17.48 17.99
N ARG A 284 -14.52 -17.39 16.85
CA ARG A 284 -15.25 -18.52 16.25
C ARG A 284 -14.38 -19.40 15.39
N GLU A 285 -13.44 -18.82 14.69
CA GLU A 285 -12.60 -19.54 13.73
C GLU A 285 -11.24 -18.84 13.57
N GLN A 286 -10.19 -19.65 13.38
CA GLN A 286 -8.87 -19.22 12.97
C GLN A 286 -8.34 -20.20 11.93
N GLN A 287 -7.95 -19.72 10.75
CA GLN A 287 -7.51 -20.58 9.65
C GLN A 287 -6.44 -19.90 8.78
N VAL A 288 -5.77 -20.71 7.97
CA VAL A 288 -4.84 -20.23 6.94
C VAL A 288 -5.53 -20.33 5.59
N LEU A 289 -5.75 -19.19 4.97
CA LEU A 289 -6.32 -19.13 3.61
C LEU A 289 -5.26 -19.43 2.54
N GLY A 290 -5.71 -19.63 1.30
CA GLY A 290 -4.81 -19.81 0.16
C GLY A 290 -3.83 -18.63 -0.02
N SER A 291 -4.28 -17.40 0.23
CA SER A 291 -3.45 -16.19 0.22
C SER A 291 -2.40 -16.13 1.36
N GLY A 292 -2.63 -16.85 2.46
CA GLY A 292 -1.71 -16.98 3.60
C GLY A 292 -0.89 -18.28 3.58
N HIS A 293 -0.99 -19.09 2.51
CA HIS A 293 -0.28 -20.36 2.46
C HIS A 293 1.25 -20.18 2.48
N PRO A 294 2.02 -21.02 3.22
CA PRO A 294 3.46 -20.87 3.34
C PRO A 294 4.25 -20.78 2.03
N VAL A 295 3.71 -21.31 0.93
CA VAL A 295 4.36 -21.24 -0.39
C VAL A 295 4.59 -19.79 -0.86
N TRP A 296 3.74 -18.85 -0.47
CA TRP A 296 3.91 -17.43 -0.82
C TRP A 296 5.16 -16.85 -0.14
N THR A 297 5.30 -17.09 1.15
CA THR A 297 6.48 -16.66 1.91
C THR A 297 7.75 -17.31 1.40
N LEU A 298 7.73 -18.63 1.16
CA LEU A 298 8.87 -19.36 0.61
C LEU A 298 9.30 -18.75 -0.73
N GLY A 299 8.37 -18.53 -1.65
CA GLY A 299 8.65 -17.93 -2.95
C GLY A 299 9.15 -16.49 -2.84
N TRP A 300 8.59 -15.69 -1.91
CA TRP A 300 9.04 -14.32 -1.67
C TRP A 300 10.47 -14.28 -1.14
N ILE A 301 10.78 -15.05 -0.09
CA ILE A 301 12.11 -15.13 0.49
C ILE A 301 13.13 -15.55 -0.56
N LEU A 302 12.89 -16.65 -1.29
CA LEU A 302 13.84 -17.15 -2.29
C LEU A 302 14.08 -16.13 -3.42
N ARG A 303 13.03 -15.47 -3.89
CA ARG A 303 13.14 -14.44 -4.94
C ARG A 303 13.97 -13.26 -4.45
N ARG A 304 13.60 -12.69 -3.30
CA ARG A 304 14.27 -11.52 -2.73
C ARG A 304 15.73 -11.82 -2.38
N TYR A 305 15.98 -13.03 -1.88
CA TYR A 305 17.32 -13.52 -1.61
C TYR A 305 18.15 -13.54 -2.90
N ALA A 306 17.65 -14.22 -3.93
CA ALA A 306 18.32 -14.32 -5.24
C ALA A 306 18.58 -12.94 -5.88
N GLU A 307 17.57 -12.06 -5.89
CA GLU A 307 17.68 -10.71 -6.46
C GLU A 307 18.72 -9.85 -5.78
N SER A 308 19.03 -10.11 -4.51
CA SER A 308 20.00 -9.35 -3.72
C SER A 308 21.45 -9.84 -3.89
N LEU A 309 21.67 -10.97 -4.57
CA LEU A 309 22.99 -11.55 -4.77
C LEU A 309 23.69 -11.01 -6.04
N PRO A 310 25.03 -10.93 -6.05
CA PRO A 310 25.80 -10.73 -7.27
C PRO A 310 25.44 -11.78 -8.33
N GLU A 311 25.56 -11.42 -9.60
CA GLU A 311 25.07 -12.23 -10.74
C GLU A 311 25.60 -13.68 -10.75
N GLU A 312 26.88 -13.89 -10.50
CA GLU A 312 27.48 -15.22 -10.49
C GLU A 312 26.94 -16.08 -9.34
N THR A 313 26.89 -15.51 -8.12
CA THR A 313 26.35 -16.18 -6.94
C THR A 313 24.85 -16.43 -7.06
N ARG A 314 24.10 -15.50 -7.67
CA ARG A 314 22.67 -15.66 -7.96
C ARG A 314 22.41 -16.85 -8.89
N ARG A 315 23.22 -17.00 -9.96
CA ARG A 315 23.11 -18.17 -10.86
C ARG A 315 23.35 -19.48 -10.13
N ALA A 316 24.38 -19.54 -9.29
CA ALA A 316 24.65 -20.73 -8.48
C ALA A 316 23.49 -20.99 -7.49
N PHE A 317 23.02 -19.98 -6.77
CA PHE A 317 21.93 -20.08 -5.81
C PHE A 317 20.63 -20.59 -6.45
N THR A 318 20.25 -20.07 -7.61
CA THR A 318 18.99 -20.44 -8.28
C THR A 318 18.98 -21.86 -8.85
N THR A 319 20.13 -22.52 -8.93
CA THR A 319 20.26 -23.92 -9.35
C THR A 319 20.35 -24.90 -8.17
N MET A 320 20.39 -24.41 -6.92
CA MET A 320 20.42 -25.24 -5.70
C MET A 320 19.13 -26.05 -5.57
N ARG A 321 19.23 -27.20 -4.97
CA ARG A 321 18.09 -28.05 -4.63
C ARG A 321 17.57 -27.71 -3.23
N VAL A 322 16.31 -27.94 -2.97
CA VAL A 322 15.73 -27.77 -1.63
C VAL A 322 16.53 -28.54 -0.56
N GLY A 323 17.01 -29.75 -0.90
CA GLY A 323 17.83 -30.55 -0.01
C GLY A 323 19.13 -29.87 0.45
N ASP A 324 19.68 -28.94 -0.33
CA ASP A 324 20.89 -28.22 0.01
C ASP A 324 20.68 -27.24 1.20
N PHE A 325 19.44 -26.90 1.53
CA PHE A 325 19.06 -26.04 2.65
C PHE A 325 18.60 -26.78 3.90
N LEU A 326 18.42 -28.12 3.83
CA LEU A 326 17.89 -28.92 4.94
C LEU A 326 18.98 -29.44 5.90
N GLY A 327 20.24 -29.08 5.67
CA GLY A 327 21.36 -29.43 6.53
C GLY A 327 21.53 -28.49 7.72
N ASP A 328 22.72 -28.57 8.37
CA ASP A 328 23.08 -27.64 9.44
C ASP A 328 23.20 -26.21 8.92
N PRO A 329 22.38 -25.26 9.43
CA PRO A 329 22.44 -23.86 9.00
C PRO A 329 23.82 -23.21 9.24
N ALA A 330 24.57 -23.62 10.27
CA ALA A 330 25.88 -23.07 10.58
C ALA A 330 26.88 -23.34 9.42
N ALA A 331 26.79 -24.52 8.81
CA ALA A 331 27.59 -24.84 7.62
C ALA A 331 27.24 -24.02 6.38
N LEU A 332 26.01 -23.52 6.30
CA LEU A 332 25.56 -22.68 5.17
C LEU A 332 26.08 -21.25 5.28
N LEU A 333 26.39 -20.75 6.47
CA LEU A 333 26.87 -19.36 6.66
C LEU A 333 28.20 -19.07 5.95
N THR A 334 29.01 -20.10 5.70
CA THR A 334 30.31 -19.96 5.00
C THR A 334 30.17 -20.03 3.48
N ARG A 335 28.99 -20.31 2.95
CA ARG A 335 28.75 -20.40 1.51
C ARG A 335 28.61 -19.01 0.91
N ASP A 336 29.02 -18.87 -0.34
CA ASP A 336 29.01 -17.58 -1.06
C ASP A 336 27.64 -16.88 -1.01
N PHE A 337 26.56 -17.62 -1.20
CA PHE A 337 25.21 -17.02 -1.17
C PHE A 337 24.87 -16.45 0.21
N ALA A 338 25.38 -16.99 1.32
CA ALA A 338 25.17 -16.41 2.64
C ALA A 338 26.16 -15.28 2.93
N ALA A 339 27.44 -15.48 2.61
CA ALA A 339 28.49 -14.50 2.85
C ALA A 339 28.36 -13.21 2.02
N GLN A 340 27.78 -13.31 0.82
CA GLN A 340 27.59 -12.19 -0.11
C GLN A 340 26.19 -11.55 -0.05
N LEU A 341 25.31 -12.02 0.83
CA LEU A 341 24.00 -11.38 1.03
C LEU A 341 24.21 -10.00 1.68
N PRO A 342 23.78 -8.90 1.03
CA PRO A 342 24.02 -7.57 1.56
C PRO A 342 23.23 -7.31 2.87
N PRO A 343 23.71 -6.44 3.78
CA PRO A 343 23.08 -6.18 5.07
C PRO A 343 21.62 -5.73 4.99
N GLU A 344 21.23 -5.03 3.93
CA GLU A 344 19.84 -4.62 3.71
C GLU A 344 18.92 -5.82 3.50
N ALA A 345 19.33 -6.75 2.63
CA ALA A 345 18.58 -7.98 2.40
C ALA A 345 18.60 -8.89 3.62
N GLN A 346 19.74 -8.96 4.35
CA GLN A 346 19.79 -9.69 5.63
C GLN A 346 18.76 -9.13 6.62
N ARG A 347 18.60 -7.80 6.71
CA ARG A 347 17.61 -7.16 7.61
C ARG A 347 16.19 -7.42 7.15
N GLU A 348 15.93 -7.33 5.84
CA GLU A 348 14.60 -7.57 5.26
C GLU A 348 14.14 -9.01 5.47
N LEU A 349 15.06 -9.98 5.36
CA LEU A 349 14.79 -11.41 5.39
C LEU A 349 15.17 -12.08 6.72
N ALA A 350 15.52 -11.30 7.74
CA ALA A 350 16.01 -11.81 9.01
C ALA A 350 15.05 -12.79 9.68
N SER A 351 15.55 -13.91 10.17
CA SER A 351 14.77 -14.81 11.01
C SER A 351 14.58 -14.26 12.44
N ALA A 352 15.51 -13.39 12.88
CA ALA A 352 15.48 -12.71 14.18
C ALA A 352 16.33 -11.44 14.12
N THR A 353 16.01 -10.49 15.00
CA THR A 353 16.78 -9.25 15.17
C THR A 353 17.17 -9.11 16.64
N VAL A 354 18.25 -8.37 16.91
CA VAL A 354 18.77 -8.12 18.26
C VAL A 354 18.80 -6.61 18.52
N LEU A 355 18.41 -6.22 19.72
CA LEU A 355 18.50 -4.85 20.22
C LEU A 355 19.32 -4.82 21.51
N VAL A 356 20.27 -3.90 21.56
CA VAL A 356 21.00 -3.54 22.80
C VAL A 356 20.71 -2.07 23.09
N GLY A 357 20.21 -1.77 24.27
CA GLY A 357 19.86 -0.43 24.68
C GLY A 357 20.41 -0.07 26.07
N VAL A 358 20.56 1.21 26.33
CA VAL A 358 20.93 1.75 27.64
C VAL A 358 19.77 2.60 28.16
N LYS A 359 19.38 2.39 29.42
CA LYS A 359 18.35 3.22 30.07
C LYS A 359 18.84 4.66 30.17
N SER A 360 18.07 5.60 29.66
CA SER A 360 18.34 7.03 29.83
C SER A 360 18.34 7.40 31.32
N GLY A 361 19.27 8.27 31.73
CA GLY A 361 19.24 8.86 33.04
C GLY A 361 17.97 9.72 33.26
N PRO A 362 17.65 10.10 34.50
CA PRO A 362 16.56 11.01 34.77
C PRO A 362 16.82 12.32 34.03
N GLN A 363 15.79 12.81 33.28
CA GLN A 363 15.80 14.14 32.66
C GLN A 363 15.55 15.21 33.73
#